data_ea04813bf8c25a17ae129f6892ac0fdc
#
_entry.id   ea04813bf8c25a17ae129f6892ac0fdc
#
_cell.length_a   1.000
_cell.length_b   1.000
_cell.length_c   1.000
_cell.angle_alpha   90.00
_cell.angle_beta   90.00
_cell.angle_gamma   90.00
#
_symmetry.space_group_name_H-M   'P 1'
#
loop_
_entity.id
_entity.type
_entity.pdbx_description
1 polymer ?
#
loop_
_entity_poly.entity_id
_entity_poly.type
_entity_poly.pdbx_seq_one_letter_code
_entity_poly.pdbx_strand_id
1 'polypeptide(L)'
;MALHKILTYPDPFLRKKCAPVEEIDGEVLRLLDDMAETMYGARGVGLAASQIGVDKRVVVVDISPRNTGAGEGEGEEGADEAEYEGPGLIELINPEIISSGGEVVAEEACLSIPGFTSDVKRKQRVVIEAYNREGELMEIEAEELLARVFQHEIDHLDGVLFIDRLPRLKRELIKRKIEKELGKEEKRYAVL
;
A
#
# COMPACT_ATOMS: atom_id res chain seq x y z
N MET A 1 10.99 -11.98 13.08
CA MET A 1 10.25 -11.42 11.96
C MET A 1 9.09 -12.37 11.65
N ALA A 2 7.88 -11.86 11.57
CA ALA A 2 6.68 -12.68 11.39
C ALA A 2 5.86 -12.17 10.21
N LEU A 3 5.45 -13.09 9.32
CA LEU A 3 4.51 -12.78 8.26
C LEU A 3 3.10 -12.60 8.84
N HIS A 4 2.51 -11.44 8.63
CA HIS A 4 1.15 -11.15 9.05
C HIS A 4 0.14 -11.49 7.95
N LYS A 5 -1.06 -11.90 8.36
CA LYS A 5 -2.19 -12.03 7.44
C LYS A 5 -2.66 -10.64 7.03
N ILE A 6 -2.71 -10.38 5.72
CA ILE A 6 -3.29 -9.15 5.20
C ILE A 6 -4.82 -9.25 5.26
N LEU A 7 -5.45 -8.26 5.89
CA LEU A 7 -6.89 -8.11 5.95
C LEU A 7 -7.42 -7.72 4.57
N THR A 8 -8.55 -8.30 4.18
CA THR A 8 -9.19 -8.02 2.89
C THR A 8 -10.56 -7.39 3.09
N TYR A 9 -10.93 -6.46 2.20
CA TYR A 9 -12.28 -5.91 2.16
C TYR A 9 -13.32 -7.03 2.06
N PRO A 10 -14.41 -7.01 2.87
CA PRO A 10 -14.94 -5.88 3.63
C PRO A 10 -14.59 -5.84 5.13
N ASP A 11 -13.41 -6.33 5.55
CA ASP A 11 -13.02 -6.29 6.95
C ASP A 11 -13.20 -4.87 7.53
N PRO A 12 -13.94 -4.70 8.65
CA PRO A 12 -14.23 -3.38 9.21
C PRO A 12 -13.00 -2.65 9.73
N PHE A 13 -11.92 -3.36 10.08
CA PHE A 13 -10.68 -2.75 10.54
C PHE A 13 -10.06 -1.84 9.47
N LEU A 14 -10.20 -2.19 8.18
CA LEU A 14 -9.74 -1.37 7.05
C LEU A 14 -10.44 -0.01 6.94
N ARG A 15 -11.48 0.23 7.74
CA ARG A 15 -12.23 1.50 7.81
C ARG A 15 -11.89 2.32 9.04
N LYS A 16 -10.99 1.80 9.88
CA LYS A 16 -10.57 2.49 11.10
C LYS A 16 -9.51 3.53 10.77
N LYS A 17 -9.66 4.74 11.34
CA LYS A 17 -8.58 5.72 11.35
C LYS A 17 -7.57 5.30 12.41
N CYS A 18 -6.32 5.10 12.02
CA CYS A 18 -5.25 4.66 12.89
C CYS A 18 -4.83 5.76 13.88
N ALA A 19 -4.52 5.33 15.10
CA ALA A 19 -3.96 6.19 16.14
C ALA A 19 -2.50 6.57 15.82
N PRO A 20 -2.08 7.79 16.17
CA PRO A 20 -0.68 8.17 16.04
C PRO A 20 0.20 7.31 16.96
N VAL A 21 1.45 7.15 16.57
CA VAL A 21 2.51 6.57 17.40
C VAL A 21 3.01 7.68 18.33
N GLU A 22 2.89 7.50 19.62
CA GLU A 22 3.35 8.47 20.62
C GLU A 22 4.83 8.29 20.97
N GLU A 23 5.30 7.03 20.96
CA GLU A 23 6.69 6.66 21.26
C GLU A 23 7.18 5.63 20.25
N ILE A 24 8.38 5.84 19.71
CA ILE A 24 9.05 4.92 18.79
C ILE A 24 9.89 3.96 19.63
N ASP A 25 9.24 2.92 20.10
CA ASP A 25 9.82 1.89 20.97
C ASP A 25 10.19 0.61 20.20
N GLY A 26 10.70 -0.39 20.91
CA GLY A 26 11.04 -1.68 20.30
C GLY A 26 9.85 -2.46 19.72
N GLU A 27 8.60 -2.11 20.05
CA GLU A 27 7.41 -2.72 19.44
C GLU A 27 7.16 -2.10 18.07
N VAL A 28 7.31 -0.79 17.94
CA VAL A 28 7.18 -0.09 16.65
C VAL A 28 8.30 -0.52 15.69
N LEU A 29 9.54 -0.68 16.18
CA LEU A 29 10.64 -1.15 15.34
C LEU A 29 10.41 -2.58 14.82
N ARG A 30 9.94 -3.48 15.68
CA ARG A 30 9.55 -4.85 15.25
C ARG A 30 8.38 -4.83 14.26
N LEU A 31 7.42 -3.94 14.47
CA LEU A 31 6.29 -3.78 13.54
C LEU A 31 6.77 -3.38 12.15
N LEU A 32 7.72 -2.43 12.04
CA LEU A 32 8.32 -2.03 10.77
C LEU A 32 8.98 -3.21 10.07
N ASP A 33 9.79 -4.00 10.79
CA ASP A 33 10.45 -5.18 10.23
C ASP A 33 9.44 -6.23 9.75
N ASP A 34 8.41 -6.53 10.55
CA ASP A 34 7.37 -7.50 10.19
C ASP A 34 6.48 -7.00 9.03
N MET A 35 6.22 -5.69 8.95
CA MET A 35 5.50 -5.09 7.84
C MET A 35 6.28 -5.16 6.54
N ALA A 36 7.59 -4.87 6.58
CA ALA A 36 8.46 -4.96 5.40
C ALA A 36 8.48 -6.40 4.87
N GLU A 37 8.68 -7.40 5.74
CA GLU A 37 8.68 -8.82 5.36
C GLU A 37 7.32 -9.24 4.78
N THR A 38 6.21 -8.80 5.40
CA THR A 38 4.85 -9.09 4.93
C THR A 38 4.59 -8.47 3.55
N MET A 39 4.99 -7.20 3.36
CA MET A 39 4.89 -6.50 2.07
C MET A 39 5.65 -7.24 0.97
N TYR A 40 6.90 -7.62 1.25
CA TYR A 40 7.72 -8.37 0.29
C TYR A 40 7.15 -9.75 -0.01
N GLY A 41 6.70 -10.48 1.00
CA GLY A 41 6.06 -11.78 0.84
C GLY A 41 4.79 -11.73 -0.01
N ALA A 42 4.04 -10.64 0.09
CA ALA A 42 2.84 -10.38 -0.71
C ALA A 42 3.14 -9.74 -2.09
N ARG A 43 4.40 -9.49 -2.42
CA ARG A 43 4.84 -8.79 -3.64
C ARG A 43 4.24 -7.38 -3.78
N GLY A 44 3.96 -6.73 -2.64
CA GLY A 44 3.45 -5.36 -2.58
C GLY A 44 4.57 -4.32 -2.73
N VAL A 45 4.23 -3.11 -3.11
CA VAL A 45 5.13 -1.94 -3.17
C VAL A 45 4.91 -0.99 -1.99
N GLY A 46 3.87 -1.23 -1.20
CA GLY A 46 3.53 -0.52 0.03
C GLY A 46 2.67 -1.38 0.93
N LEU A 47 2.68 -1.07 2.22
CA LEU A 47 1.81 -1.68 3.24
C LEU A 47 1.62 -0.72 4.39
N ALA A 48 0.37 -0.50 4.77
CA ALA A 48 -0.02 0.25 5.97
C ALA A 48 -0.36 -0.70 7.13
N ALA A 49 -0.09 -0.28 8.35
CA ALA A 49 -0.32 -1.09 9.56
C ALA A 49 -1.79 -1.53 9.71
N SER A 50 -2.75 -0.71 9.27
CA SER A 50 -4.18 -1.09 9.27
C SER A 50 -4.48 -2.33 8.43
N GLN A 51 -3.72 -2.59 7.38
CA GLN A 51 -3.92 -3.76 6.52
C GLN A 51 -3.52 -5.08 7.20
N ILE A 52 -2.75 -5.02 8.26
CA ILE A 52 -2.41 -6.18 9.11
C ILE A 52 -3.09 -6.14 10.49
N GLY A 53 -4.11 -5.28 10.64
CA GLY A 53 -4.92 -5.20 11.87
C GLY A 53 -4.25 -4.43 13.02
N VAL A 54 -3.25 -3.61 12.75
CA VAL A 54 -2.54 -2.80 13.76
C VAL A 54 -3.02 -1.35 13.70
N ASP A 55 -3.46 -0.82 14.86
CA ASP A 55 -3.98 0.53 15.03
C ASP A 55 -2.85 1.54 15.32
N LYS A 56 -1.94 1.68 14.39
CA LYS A 56 -0.82 2.64 14.47
C LYS A 56 -0.61 3.30 13.10
N ARG A 57 -0.25 4.58 13.09
CA ARG A 57 0.10 5.30 11.86
C ARG A 57 1.52 4.94 11.42
N VAL A 58 1.66 3.75 10.82
CA VAL A 58 2.93 3.24 10.31
C VAL A 58 2.73 2.71 8.89
N VAL A 59 3.69 3.02 8.00
CA VAL A 59 3.69 2.61 6.59
C VAL A 59 5.09 2.18 6.20
N VAL A 60 5.17 1.16 5.35
CA VAL A 60 6.40 0.76 4.66
C VAL A 60 6.18 0.83 3.15
N VAL A 61 7.17 1.33 2.40
CA VAL A 61 7.12 1.47 0.94
C VAL A 61 8.46 1.09 0.34
N ASP A 62 8.44 0.33 -0.74
CA ASP A 62 9.59 0.07 -1.58
C ASP A 62 9.15 -0.13 -3.03
N ILE A 63 9.48 0.83 -3.88
CA ILE A 63 9.19 0.83 -5.32
C ILE A 63 10.37 0.39 -6.18
N SER A 64 11.46 -0.10 -5.56
CA SER A 64 12.62 -0.58 -6.29
C SER A 64 12.25 -1.74 -7.21
N PRO A 65 12.84 -1.82 -8.42
CA PRO A 65 12.63 -2.94 -9.32
C PRO A 65 13.00 -4.26 -8.63
N ARG A 66 12.10 -5.23 -8.66
CA ARG A 66 12.35 -6.55 -8.09
C ARG A 66 12.53 -7.54 -9.23
N ASN A 67 13.64 -8.27 -9.21
CA ASN A 67 13.86 -9.40 -10.09
C ASN A 67 12.85 -10.51 -9.72
N THR A 68 11.62 -10.39 -10.22
CA THR A 68 10.58 -11.41 -10.03
C THR A 68 10.82 -12.56 -11.01
N GLY A 69 11.77 -13.39 -10.86
CA GLY A 69 12.15 -14.50 -11.74
C GLY A 69 11.02 -15.28 -12.48
N ALA A 70 10.05 -14.58 -13.01
CA ALA A 70 8.91 -15.08 -13.77
C ALA A 70 8.77 -14.26 -15.06
N GLY A 71 9.54 -14.65 -16.06
CA GLY A 71 9.47 -14.07 -17.40
C GLY A 71 10.56 -14.64 -18.27
N GLU A 72 10.51 -15.95 -18.58
CA GLU A 72 11.13 -16.48 -19.81
C GLU A 72 10.35 -15.87 -20.99
N GLY A 73 10.69 -14.65 -21.34
CA GLY A 73 10.31 -13.96 -22.56
C GLY A 73 11.60 -13.68 -23.32
N GLU A 74 11.86 -14.47 -24.36
CA GLU A 74 12.89 -14.17 -25.36
C GLU A 74 12.62 -12.78 -25.92
N GLY A 75 13.53 -11.81 -25.70
CA GLY A 75 13.36 -10.49 -26.26
C GLY A 75 14.50 -9.53 -25.94
N GLU A 76 15.46 -9.46 -26.87
CA GLU A 76 16.41 -8.39 -27.11
C GLU A 76 17.53 -8.18 -26.07
N GLU A 77 18.67 -8.84 -26.35
CA GLU A 77 19.99 -8.42 -25.91
C GLU A 77 20.27 -7.00 -26.44
N GLY A 78 20.40 -6.02 -25.56
CA GLY A 78 20.93 -4.72 -25.95
C GLY A 78 20.26 -3.47 -25.38
N ALA A 79 19.75 -3.48 -24.16
CA ALA A 79 19.55 -2.24 -23.41
C ALA A 79 20.55 -2.25 -22.24
N ASP A 80 21.39 -1.22 -22.15
CA ASP A 80 22.17 -0.93 -20.96
C ASP A 80 21.19 -0.95 -19.78
N GLU A 81 21.25 -2.04 -18.97
CA GLU A 81 20.58 -2.09 -17.68
C GLU A 81 21.26 -1.04 -16.78
N ALA A 82 20.84 0.21 -16.93
CA ALA A 82 21.05 1.18 -15.87
C ALA A 82 20.35 0.56 -14.65
N GLU A 83 21.12 0.05 -13.71
CA GLU A 83 20.63 -0.39 -12.40
C GLU A 83 19.87 0.82 -11.81
N TYR A 84 18.56 0.84 -12.02
CA TYR A 84 17.70 1.75 -11.30
C TYR A 84 17.66 1.22 -9.86
N GLU A 85 18.62 1.66 -9.07
CA GLU A 85 18.56 1.53 -7.62
C GLU A 85 17.43 2.45 -7.16
N GLY A 86 16.25 1.88 -6.96
CA GLY A 86 15.16 2.63 -6.33
C GLY A 86 15.57 3.13 -4.94
N PRO A 87 14.73 3.95 -4.28
CA PRO A 87 15.06 4.53 -2.97
C PRO A 87 15.27 3.49 -1.86
N GLY A 88 15.05 2.19 -2.16
CA GLY A 88 15.04 1.13 -1.16
C GLY A 88 13.80 1.17 -0.28
N LEU A 89 13.86 0.49 0.85
CA LEU A 89 12.78 0.47 1.82
C LEU A 89 12.67 1.84 2.53
N ILE A 90 11.49 2.44 2.43
CA ILE A 90 11.12 3.68 3.13
C ILE A 90 10.15 3.32 4.24
N GLU A 91 10.49 3.68 5.46
CA GLU A 91 9.68 3.46 6.66
C GLU A 91 9.17 4.80 7.17
N LEU A 92 7.85 4.90 7.36
CA LEU A 92 7.18 6.14 7.72
C LEU A 92 6.35 5.94 8.98
N ILE A 93 6.63 6.71 10.01
CA ILE A 93 5.87 6.75 11.26
C ILE A 93 5.17 8.08 11.35
N ASN A 94 3.86 8.07 11.59
CA ASN A 94 2.99 9.25 11.60
C ASN A 94 3.05 10.09 10.30
N PRO A 95 2.99 9.48 9.10
CA PRO A 95 3.10 10.24 7.87
C PRO A 95 1.92 11.20 7.68
N GLU A 96 2.25 12.42 7.20
CA GLU A 96 1.29 13.45 6.81
C GLU A 96 1.68 14.07 5.47
N ILE A 97 0.70 14.32 4.59
CA ILE A 97 0.93 15.06 3.35
C ILE A 97 0.85 16.56 3.67
N ILE A 98 1.99 17.24 3.66
CA ILE A 98 2.08 18.67 3.98
C ILE A 98 1.94 19.58 2.76
N SER A 99 2.21 19.03 1.56
CA SER A 99 2.03 19.75 0.30
C SER A 99 1.69 18.79 -0.83
N SER A 100 0.97 19.27 -1.85
CA SER A 100 0.65 18.45 -3.02
C SER A 100 0.41 19.31 -4.26
N GLY A 101 0.70 18.76 -5.45
CA GLY A 101 0.53 19.47 -6.72
C GLY A 101 0.24 18.54 -7.88
N GLY A 102 -0.26 19.16 -8.98
CA GLY A 102 -0.63 18.42 -10.18
C GLY A 102 -1.78 17.43 -9.97
N GLU A 103 -2.16 16.73 -11.01
CA GLU A 103 -3.12 15.62 -10.97
C GLU A 103 -2.72 14.57 -12.00
N VAL A 104 -2.85 13.32 -11.65
CA VAL A 104 -2.61 12.17 -12.51
C VAL A 104 -3.72 11.15 -12.33
N VAL A 105 -4.05 10.44 -13.39
CA VAL A 105 -4.95 9.29 -13.36
C VAL A 105 -4.15 8.07 -13.76
N ALA A 106 -4.10 7.07 -12.90
CA ALA A 106 -3.37 5.84 -13.16
C ALA A 106 -4.05 4.65 -12.49
N GLU A 107 -3.79 3.46 -13.01
CA GLU A 107 -4.30 2.23 -12.45
C GLU A 107 -3.69 1.97 -11.07
N GLU A 108 -4.54 1.61 -10.11
CA GLU A 108 -4.18 1.16 -8.78
C GLU A 108 -4.76 -0.21 -8.48
N ALA A 109 -3.96 -1.01 -7.78
CA ALA A 109 -4.34 -2.25 -7.11
C ALA A 109 -4.11 -2.11 -5.61
N CYS A 110 -4.65 -3.03 -4.82
CA CYS A 110 -4.46 -3.04 -3.36
C CYS A 110 -4.39 -4.48 -2.86
N LEU A 111 -3.43 -4.77 -1.98
CA LEU A 111 -3.31 -6.07 -1.32
C LEU A 111 -4.57 -6.44 -0.52
N SER A 112 -5.28 -5.42 0.00
CA SER A 112 -6.54 -5.59 0.73
C SER A 112 -7.79 -5.71 -0.17
N ILE A 113 -7.64 -5.58 -1.50
CA ILE A 113 -8.72 -5.78 -2.49
C ILE A 113 -8.17 -6.61 -3.66
N PRO A 114 -7.80 -7.88 -3.42
CA PRO A 114 -7.13 -8.70 -4.41
C PRO A 114 -8.00 -8.95 -5.64
N GLY A 115 -7.37 -8.92 -6.83
CA GLY A 115 -8.03 -9.20 -8.11
C GLY A 115 -8.84 -8.04 -8.69
N PHE A 116 -8.79 -6.86 -8.08
CA PHE A 116 -9.48 -5.67 -8.59
C PHE A 116 -8.51 -4.51 -8.78
N THR A 117 -8.57 -3.90 -9.95
CA THR A 117 -7.83 -2.69 -10.29
C THR A 117 -8.76 -1.61 -10.80
N SER A 118 -8.34 -0.37 -10.76
CA SER A 118 -9.06 0.74 -11.34
C SER A 118 -8.19 1.98 -11.49
N ASP A 119 -8.52 2.80 -12.51
CA ASP A 119 -7.95 4.13 -12.63
C ASP A 119 -8.41 5.01 -11.49
N VAL A 120 -7.46 5.55 -10.73
CA VAL A 120 -7.67 6.45 -9.60
C VAL A 120 -7.02 7.79 -9.88
N LYS A 121 -7.71 8.87 -9.53
CA LYS A 121 -7.17 10.22 -9.61
C LYS A 121 -6.38 10.54 -8.34
N ARG A 122 -5.11 10.92 -8.50
CA ARG A 122 -4.19 11.27 -7.42
C ARG A 122 -3.49 12.60 -7.69
N LYS A 123 -2.81 13.13 -6.69
CA LYS A 123 -1.83 14.19 -6.90
C LYS A 123 -0.58 13.61 -7.53
N GLN A 124 -0.03 14.33 -8.53
CA GLN A 124 1.16 13.90 -9.25
C GLN A 124 2.42 14.03 -8.40
N ARG A 125 2.47 15.05 -7.53
CA ARG A 125 3.54 15.33 -6.58
C ARG A 125 2.97 15.53 -5.19
N VAL A 126 3.67 15.01 -4.19
CA VAL A 126 3.38 15.24 -2.77
C VAL A 126 4.67 15.49 -2.02
N VAL A 127 4.57 16.24 -0.92
CA VAL A 127 5.60 16.35 0.11
C VAL A 127 5.03 15.74 1.38
N ILE A 128 5.75 14.80 1.95
CA ILE A 128 5.35 14.08 3.15
C ILE A 128 6.30 14.45 4.29
N GLU A 129 5.73 14.73 5.44
CA GLU A 129 6.44 14.79 6.71
C GLU A 129 6.15 13.49 7.48
N ALA A 130 7.20 12.84 8.03
CA ALA A 130 7.09 11.61 8.81
C ALA A 130 8.33 11.48 9.72
N TYR A 131 8.22 10.60 10.72
CA TYR A 131 9.39 10.14 11.46
C TYR A 131 9.96 8.86 10.86
N ASN A 132 11.29 8.73 10.84
CA ASN A 132 11.97 7.49 10.53
C ASN A 132 12.05 6.57 11.76
N ARG A 133 12.67 5.39 11.61
CA ARG A 133 12.84 4.41 12.69
C ARG A 133 13.76 4.90 13.82
N GLU A 134 14.63 5.87 13.55
CA GLU A 134 15.50 6.53 14.53
C GLU A 134 14.77 7.64 15.31
N GLY A 135 13.52 7.96 14.93
CA GLY A 135 12.74 9.05 15.54
C GLY A 135 13.11 10.43 15.01
N GLU A 136 13.80 10.50 13.88
CA GLU A 136 14.14 11.75 13.23
C GLU A 136 13.01 12.19 12.30
N LEU A 137 12.64 13.45 12.34
CA LEU A 137 11.66 14.03 11.44
C LEU A 137 12.26 14.17 10.05
N MET A 138 11.56 13.62 9.06
CA MET A 138 11.95 13.67 7.65
C MET A 138 10.89 14.41 6.83
N GLU A 139 11.35 15.12 5.81
CA GLU A 139 10.51 15.63 4.73
C GLU A 139 10.92 14.93 3.43
N ILE A 140 9.97 14.30 2.76
CA ILE A 140 10.19 13.53 1.54
C ILE A 140 9.35 14.11 0.41
N GLU A 141 10.02 14.63 -0.61
CA GLU A 141 9.38 15.02 -1.86
C GLU A 141 9.27 13.81 -2.78
N ALA A 142 8.07 13.53 -3.29
CA ALA A 142 7.79 12.38 -4.14
C ALA A 142 6.97 12.77 -5.36
N GLU A 143 7.27 12.11 -6.47
CA GLU A 143 6.57 12.26 -7.75
C GLU A 143 6.17 10.89 -8.31
N GLU A 144 5.34 10.90 -9.35
CA GLU A 144 4.96 9.73 -10.14
C GLU A 144 4.48 8.54 -9.29
N LEU A 145 5.12 7.38 -9.40
CA LEU A 145 4.72 6.16 -8.71
C LEU A 145 4.83 6.31 -7.19
N LEU A 146 5.95 6.87 -6.70
CA LEU A 146 6.17 7.03 -5.26
C LEU A 146 5.13 7.95 -4.62
N ALA A 147 4.78 9.06 -5.30
CA ALA A 147 3.74 9.96 -4.83
C ALA A 147 2.37 9.26 -4.73
N ARG A 148 2.05 8.38 -5.69
CA ARG A 148 0.80 7.61 -5.68
C ARG A 148 0.77 6.58 -4.57
N VAL A 149 1.87 5.85 -4.37
CA VAL A 149 1.98 4.84 -3.29
C VAL A 149 1.84 5.51 -1.93
N PHE A 150 2.54 6.61 -1.67
CA PHE A 150 2.38 7.35 -0.41
C PHE A 150 0.93 7.76 -0.14
N GLN A 151 0.24 8.32 -1.12
CA GLN A 151 -1.16 8.69 -0.98
C GLN A 151 -2.06 7.48 -0.72
N HIS A 152 -1.75 6.33 -1.33
CA HIS A 152 -2.49 5.09 -1.15
C HIS A 152 -2.34 4.55 0.27
N GLU A 153 -1.10 4.50 0.77
CA GLU A 153 -0.84 3.96 2.11
C GLU A 153 -1.32 4.91 3.23
N ILE A 154 -1.22 6.23 3.03
CA ILE A 154 -1.77 7.20 3.99
C ILE A 154 -3.30 7.14 4.02
N ASP A 155 -3.96 6.92 2.87
CA ASP A 155 -5.41 6.66 2.83
C ASP A 155 -5.79 5.48 3.72
N HIS A 156 -5.03 4.37 3.69
CA HIS A 156 -5.27 3.22 4.56
C HIS A 156 -5.22 3.58 6.05
N LEU A 157 -4.29 4.45 6.45
CA LEU A 157 -4.20 4.94 7.83
C LEU A 157 -5.40 5.80 8.24
N ASP A 158 -6.09 6.40 7.27
CA ASP A 158 -7.30 7.20 7.48
C ASP A 158 -8.60 6.41 7.24
N GLY A 159 -8.51 5.08 7.03
CA GLY A 159 -9.65 4.19 6.79
C GLY A 159 -10.28 4.35 5.40
N VAL A 160 -9.54 4.92 4.45
CA VAL A 160 -9.95 5.14 3.06
C VAL A 160 -9.31 4.08 2.17
N LEU A 161 -10.08 3.50 1.26
CA LEU A 161 -9.62 2.56 0.26
C LEU A 161 -9.63 3.20 -1.13
N PHE A 162 -8.79 2.71 -2.05
CA PHE A 162 -8.73 3.30 -3.40
C PHE A 162 -10.11 3.32 -4.11
N ILE A 163 -10.99 2.36 -3.80
CA ILE A 163 -12.35 2.31 -4.33
C ILE A 163 -13.21 3.51 -3.91
N ASP A 164 -12.88 4.16 -2.78
CA ASP A 164 -13.61 5.33 -2.30
C ASP A 164 -13.27 6.59 -3.10
N ARG A 165 -12.11 6.59 -3.77
CA ARG A 165 -11.68 7.65 -4.68
C ARG A 165 -12.38 7.60 -6.04
N LEU A 166 -13.08 6.50 -6.34
CA LEU A 166 -13.76 6.28 -7.60
C LEU A 166 -15.11 7.01 -7.68
N PRO A 167 -15.57 7.38 -8.88
CA PRO A 167 -16.93 7.82 -9.10
C PRO A 167 -17.94 6.80 -8.54
N ARG A 168 -19.04 7.29 -7.98
CA ARG A 168 -20.04 6.47 -7.26
C ARG A 168 -20.45 5.20 -8.03
N LEU A 169 -20.75 5.33 -9.32
CA LEU A 169 -21.18 4.19 -10.13
C LEU A 169 -20.10 3.10 -10.23
N LYS A 170 -18.84 3.51 -10.49
CA LYS A 170 -17.70 2.58 -10.62
C LYS A 170 -17.43 1.87 -9.29
N ARG A 171 -17.46 2.62 -8.19
CA ARG A 171 -17.34 2.09 -6.83
C ARG A 171 -18.39 1.04 -6.50
N GLU A 172 -19.66 1.33 -6.76
CA GLU A 172 -20.75 0.38 -6.49
C GLU A 172 -20.66 -0.89 -7.36
N LEU A 173 -20.20 -0.77 -8.60
CA LEU A 173 -19.97 -1.93 -9.46
C LEU A 173 -18.84 -2.84 -8.92
N ILE A 174 -17.75 -2.26 -8.43
CA ILE A 174 -16.64 -3.02 -7.83
C ILE A 174 -17.11 -3.70 -6.54
N LYS A 175 -17.79 -2.98 -5.64
CA LYS A 175 -18.33 -3.56 -4.41
C LYS A 175 -19.22 -4.77 -4.67
N ARG A 176 -20.16 -4.66 -5.60
CA ARG A 176 -21.03 -5.79 -6.00
C ARG A 176 -20.26 -6.98 -6.56
N LYS A 177 -19.17 -6.74 -7.31
CA LYS A 177 -18.31 -7.81 -7.81
C LYS A 177 -17.60 -8.52 -6.66
N ILE A 178 -17.04 -7.78 -5.72
CA ILE A 178 -16.37 -8.33 -4.53
C ILE A 178 -17.38 -9.18 -3.72
N GLU A 179 -18.55 -8.65 -3.40
CA GLU A 179 -19.60 -9.37 -2.66
C GLU A 179 -20.00 -10.69 -3.38
N LYS A 180 -20.09 -10.65 -4.71
CA LYS A 180 -20.39 -11.84 -5.51
C LYS A 180 -19.28 -12.89 -5.45
N GLU A 181 -18.00 -12.47 -5.46
CA GLU A 181 -16.88 -13.41 -5.34
C GLU A 181 -16.83 -14.04 -3.95
N LEU A 182 -16.96 -13.22 -2.90
CA LEU A 182 -17.04 -13.70 -1.51
C LEU A 182 -18.18 -14.70 -1.30
N GLY A 183 -19.38 -14.42 -1.83
CA GLY A 183 -20.51 -15.34 -1.73
C GLY A 183 -20.33 -16.66 -2.52
N LYS A 184 -19.42 -16.70 -3.51
CA LYS A 184 -19.03 -17.94 -4.17
C LYS A 184 -18.06 -18.76 -3.32
N GLU A 185 -17.09 -18.10 -2.67
CA GLU A 185 -16.14 -18.76 -1.79
C GLU A 185 -16.84 -19.39 -0.58
N GLU A 186 -17.75 -18.67 0.09
CA GLU A 186 -18.55 -19.22 1.18
C GLU A 186 -19.33 -20.47 0.77
N LYS A 187 -19.96 -20.47 -0.40
CA LYS A 187 -20.69 -21.63 -0.93
C LYS A 187 -19.77 -22.81 -1.24
N ARG A 188 -18.53 -22.55 -1.68
CA ARG A 188 -17.54 -23.59 -1.98
C ARG A 188 -17.07 -24.31 -0.71
N TYR A 189 -16.91 -23.59 0.40
CA TYR A 189 -16.53 -24.17 1.69
C TYR A 189 -17.70 -24.83 2.44
N ALA A 190 -18.94 -24.41 2.17
CA ALA A 190 -20.13 -25.03 2.78
C ALA A 190 -20.52 -26.38 2.17
N VAL A 191 -19.88 -26.82 1.08
CA VAL A 191 -20.15 -28.09 0.37
C VAL A 191 -19.07 -29.16 0.66
N LEU A 192 -18.08 -28.83 1.48
CA LEU A 192 -17.02 -29.74 1.98
C LEU A 192 -17.31 -30.16 3.42
#